data_5644a70b7497ad897a526920d3b6f134
#
_entry.id   5644a70b7497ad897a526920d3b6f134
#
_cell.length_a   1.000
_cell.length_b   1.000
_cell.length_c   1.000
_cell.angle_alpha   90.00
_cell.angle_beta   90.00
_cell.angle_gamma   90.00
#
_symmetry.space_group_name_H-M   'P 1'
#
loop_
_entity.id
_entity.type
_entity.pdbx_description
1 polymer ?
#
loop_
_entity_poly.entity_id
_entity_poly.type
_entity_poly.pdbx_seq_one_letter_code
_entity_poly.pdbx_strand_id
1 'polypeptide(L)'
;MINERINELRQLMKKRQIDAYVVPTSDPHQSEYLADFYKTREYITGFTGSAGLAVITKNEAGLWTDGRYFIQAENELKNSEVKLFRMGNKGVPTYYEFINNVVQEYGKIGLDGNCFSYHEYKNLLDNIGNKVIISDIDYIGDIWEKRPKEPNSKAFVLDIKYAGETVSSKLNKIRKEMSSQGIDYTFIGSPEDICYLFNIRGNDIEYNPVLISYTLISKNKAILYISSEKIDKTVKSYLSKNKIELKEYEEIYEDIRNIPAKSKVYLDPQRTNVKIYNSFQDRKSTRLNSSH
;
A
#
# COMPACT_ATOMS: atom_id res chain seq x y z
N MET A 1 18.70 -18.48 4.48
CA MET A 1 18.44 -18.08 5.90
C MET A 1 18.31 -16.56 5.99
N ILE A 2 17.85 -15.97 7.11
CA ILE A 2 17.57 -14.52 7.19
C ILE A 2 18.81 -13.68 6.86
N ASN A 3 19.96 -13.98 7.47
CA ASN A 3 21.20 -13.22 7.22
C ASN A 3 21.65 -13.27 5.74
N GLU A 4 21.40 -14.35 5.03
CA GLU A 4 21.69 -14.45 3.58
C GLU A 4 20.80 -13.49 2.80
N ARG A 5 19.49 -13.46 3.07
CA ARG A 5 18.55 -12.52 2.43
C ARG A 5 18.93 -11.06 2.68
N ILE A 6 19.34 -10.74 3.91
CA ILE A 6 19.82 -9.40 4.25
C ILE A 6 21.11 -9.08 3.47
N ASN A 7 22.03 -10.03 3.32
CA ASN A 7 23.25 -9.81 2.55
C ASN A 7 22.95 -9.63 1.05
N GLU A 8 22.02 -10.39 0.47
CA GLU A 8 21.58 -10.20 -0.91
C GLU A 8 20.96 -8.81 -1.11
N LEU A 9 20.09 -8.37 -0.19
CA LEU A 9 19.53 -7.02 -0.22
C LEU A 9 20.64 -5.97 -0.15
N ARG A 10 21.63 -6.11 0.74
CA ARG A 10 22.78 -5.19 0.86
C ARG A 10 23.60 -5.12 -0.43
N GLN A 11 23.74 -6.22 -1.16
CA GLN A 11 24.43 -6.21 -2.46
C GLN A 11 23.67 -5.38 -3.49
N LEU A 12 22.34 -5.50 -3.56
CA LEU A 12 21.49 -4.65 -4.40
C LEU A 12 21.58 -3.17 -3.97
N MET A 13 21.48 -2.90 -2.68
CA MET A 13 21.61 -1.56 -2.12
C MET A 13 22.97 -0.93 -2.52
N LYS A 14 24.08 -1.67 -2.39
CA LYS A 14 25.41 -1.23 -2.80
C LYS A 14 25.47 -0.91 -4.29
N LYS A 15 24.94 -1.79 -5.14
CA LYS A 15 24.91 -1.61 -6.60
C LYS A 15 24.15 -0.36 -7.02
N ARG A 16 23.11 0.00 -6.28
CA ARG A 16 22.24 1.17 -6.55
C ARG A 16 22.55 2.39 -5.69
N GLN A 17 23.59 2.31 -4.86
CA GLN A 17 24.03 3.40 -3.95
C GLN A 17 22.92 3.80 -2.96
N ILE A 18 22.19 2.84 -2.41
CA ILE A 18 21.19 3.02 -1.35
C ILE A 18 21.85 2.78 -0.01
N ASP A 19 21.66 3.69 0.93
CA ASP A 19 22.30 3.65 2.26
C ASP A 19 21.44 2.94 3.31
N ALA A 20 20.11 3.05 3.19
CA ALA A 20 19.14 2.32 4.00
C ALA A 20 17.94 1.90 3.13
N TYR A 21 17.32 0.76 3.45
CA TYR A 21 16.11 0.27 2.81
C TYR A 21 15.03 0.01 3.86
N VAL A 22 13.85 0.60 3.67
CA VAL A 22 12.73 0.55 4.62
C VAL A 22 11.67 -0.41 4.12
N VAL A 23 11.27 -1.37 4.95
CA VAL A 23 10.30 -2.42 4.62
C VAL A 23 9.15 -2.38 5.63
N PRO A 24 7.99 -1.84 5.29
CA PRO A 24 6.82 -1.80 6.17
C PRO A 24 6.08 -3.15 6.20
N THR A 25 5.18 -3.31 7.14
CA THR A 25 4.11 -4.32 7.07
C THR A 25 2.94 -3.69 6.33
N SER A 26 2.92 -3.81 5.01
CA SER A 26 1.90 -3.16 4.18
C SER A 26 1.83 -3.78 2.79
N ASP A 27 0.72 -3.51 2.10
CA ASP A 27 0.47 -3.80 0.69
C ASP A 27 0.10 -2.50 -0.06
N PRO A 28 -0.16 -2.53 -1.38
CA PRO A 28 -0.52 -1.33 -2.15
C PRO A 28 -1.81 -0.63 -1.69
N HIS A 29 -2.61 -1.28 -0.89
CA HIS A 29 -3.91 -0.82 -0.43
C HIS A 29 -3.93 -0.43 1.04
N GLN A 30 -2.80 -0.59 1.75
CA GLN A 30 -2.68 -0.37 3.20
C GLN A 30 -3.68 -1.25 3.97
N SER A 31 -3.81 -2.51 3.56
CA SER A 31 -4.71 -3.50 4.15
C SER A 31 -4.26 -3.86 5.57
N GLU A 32 -5.21 -4.17 6.46
CA GLU A 32 -4.91 -4.63 7.82
C GLU A 32 -4.26 -6.02 7.82
N TYR A 33 -4.72 -6.91 6.93
CA TYR A 33 -4.16 -8.24 6.74
C TYR A 33 -3.55 -8.34 5.34
N LEU A 34 -2.38 -8.96 5.24
CA LEU A 34 -1.64 -9.03 3.99
C LEU A 34 -1.81 -10.39 3.32
N ALA A 35 -1.99 -10.39 2.01
CA ALA A 35 -1.76 -11.59 1.22
C ALA A 35 -0.27 -11.98 1.26
N ASP A 36 0.02 -13.27 1.15
CA ASP A 36 1.38 -13.81 1.30
C ASP A 36 2.40 -13.16 0.35
N PHE A 37 1.98 -12.74 -0.83
CA PHE A 37 2.81 -12.01 -1.79
C PHE A 37 3.41 -10.72 -1.19
N TYR A 38 2.68 -10.04 -0.31
CA TYR A 38 3.09 -8.77 0.29
C TYR A 38 3.76 -8.90 1.65
N LYS A 39 4.02 -10.10 2.15
CA LYS A 39 4.72 -10.32 3.43
C LYS A 39 6.24 -10.09 3.35
N THR A 40 6.64 -8.99 2.71
CA THR A 40 8.04 -8.63 2.42
C THR A 40 8.86 -8.42 3.69
N ARG A 41 8.29 -7.77 4.72
CA ARG A 41 8.93 -7.58 6.01
C ARG A 41 9.16 -8.91 6.73
N GLU A 42 8.17 -9.83 6.70
CA GLU A 42 8.33 -11.19 7.23
C GLU A 42 9.44 -11.95 6.50
N TYR A 43 9.47 -11.87 5.17
CA TYR A 43 10.51 -12.50 4.37
C TYR A 43 11.91 -12.04 4.77
N ILE A 44 12.14 -10.74 4.92
CA ILE A 44 13.49 -10.20 5.16
C ILE A 44 13.93 -10.32 6.62
N THR A 45 13.01 -10.36 7.58
CA THR A 45 13.34 -10.41 9.03
C THR A 45 13.10 -11.77 9.69
N GLY A 46 12.22 -12.60 9.12
CA GLY A 46 11.72 -13.82 9.77
C GLY A 46 10.69 -13.56 10.88
N PHE A 47 10.34 -12.31 11.17
CA PHE A 47 9.32 -11.98 12.16
C PHE A 47 7.91 -12.09 11.56
N THR A 48 7.03 -12.88 12.18
CA THR A 48 5.69 -13.20 11.65
C THR A 48 4.55 -12.36 12.24
N GLY A 49 4.81 -11.52 13.24
CA GLY A 49 3.78 -10.65 13.85
C GLY A 49 3.17 -9.67 12.83
N SER A 50 1.92 -9.28 13.01
CA SER A 50 1.17 -8.49 12.03
C SER A 50 1.51 -6.99 12.00
N ALA A 51 2.30 -6.48 12.95
CA ALA A 51 2.68 -5.08 13.00
C ALA A 51 4.18 -4.90 13.19
N GLY A 52 4.81 -4.10 12.33
CA GLY A 52 6.22 -3.76 12.41
C GLY A 52 6.75 -3.14 11.14
N LEU A 53 7.95 -2.59 11.25
CA LEU A 53 8.70 -2.00 10.14
C LEU A 53 10.15 -2.41 10.28
N ALA A 54 10.79 -2.80 9.20
CA ALA A 54 12.21 -3.11 9.18
C ALA A 54 13.01 -2.02 8.47
N VAL A 55 14.23 -1.76 8.98
CA VAL A 55 15.22 -0.92 8.29
C VAL A 55 16.49 -1.74 8.14
N ILE A 56 16.95 -1.88 6.92
CA ILE A 56 18.21 -2.54 6.59
C ILE A 56 19.19 -1.46 6.10
N THR A 57 20.34 -1.37 6.74
CA THR A 57 21.43 -0.49 6.34
C THR A 57 22.64 -1.30 5.87
N LYS A 58 23.70 -0.63 5.46
CA LYS A 58 24.96 -1.31 5.06
C LYS A 58 25.50 -2.24 6.15
N ASN A 59 25.33 -1.87 7.43
CA ASN A 59 25.98 -2.55 8.55
C ASN A 59 25.00 -3.09 9.60
N GLU A 60 23.77 -2.62 9.62
CA GLU A 60 22.78 -2.96 10.64
C GLU A 60 21.45 -3.35 10.02
N ALA A 61 20.68 -4.15 10.75
CA ALA A 61 19.30 -4.47 10.44
C ALA A 61 18.47 -4.33 11.71
N GLY A 62 17.33 -3.64 11.63
CA GLY A 62 16.45 -3.38 12.75
C GLY A 62 15.01 -3.69 12.44
N LEU A 63 14.27 -4.20 13.43
CA LEU A 63 12.83 -4.38 13.42
C LEU A 63 12.22 -3.51 14.52
N TRP A 64 11.33 -2.61 14.15
CA TRP A 64 10.46 -1.85 15.05
C TRP A 64 9.10 -2.51 15.13
N THR A 65 8.66 -2.88 16.34
CA THR A 65 7.32 -3.42 16.59
C THR A 65 6.78 -2.94 17.93
N ASP A 66 5.48 -3.08 18.16
CA ASP A 66 4.80 -2.65 19.40
C ASP A 66 4.74 -3.72 20.48
N GLY A 67 4.25 -3.35 21.68
CA GLY A 67 4.26 -4.18 22.88
C GLY A 67 3.54 -5.52 22.75
N ARG A 68 2.61 -5.66 21.83
CA ARG A 68 1.89 -6.94 21.58
C ARG A 68 2.82 -8.05 21.11
N TYR A 69 3.95 -7.67 20.47
CA TYR A 69 4.84 -8.57 19.76
C TYR A 69 6.25 -8.69 20.34
N PHE A 70 6.61 -8.01 21.42
CA PHE A 70 7.99 -8.00 21.92
C PHE A 70 8.55 -9.39 22.20
N ILE A 71 7.76 -10.26 22.87
CA ILE A 71 8.20 -11.62 23.21
C ILE A 71 8.34 -12.48 21.95
N GLN A 72 7.36 -12.38 21.04
CA GLN A 72 7.40 -13.12 19.78
C GLN A 72 8.61 -12.69 18.93
N ALA A 73 8.80 -11.39 18.74
CA ALA A 73 9.92 -10.85 17.97
C ALA A 73 11.26 -11.24 18.57
N GLU A 74 11.42 -11.18 19.90
CA GLU A 74 12.65 -11.62 20.57
C GLU A 74 12.98 -13.09 20.30
N ASN A 75 11.95 -13.96 20.26
CA ASN A 75 12.13 -15.37 19.97
C ASN A 75 12.45 -15.64 18.49
N GLU A 76 11.75 -15.00 17.58
CA GLU A 76 11.88 -15.22 16.14
C GLU A 76 13.16 -14.63 15.56
N LEU A 77 13.70 -13.57 16.17
CA LEU A 77 14.93 -12.91 15.71
C LEU A 77 16.23 -13.51 16.29
N LYS A 78 16.16 -14.46 17.23
CA LYS A 78 17.31 -14.99 18.00
C LYS A 78 18.53 -15.39 17.18
N ASN A 79 18.36 -15.93 16.01
CA ASN A 79 19.47 -16.44 15.19
C ASN A 79 19.72 -15.57 13.94
N SER A 80 19.31 -14.32 14.01
CA SER A 80 19.51 -13.34 12.93
C SER A 80 20.31 -12.14 13.44
N GLU A 81 20.83 -11.35 12.51
CA GLU A 81 21.46 -10.08 12.82
C GLU A 81 20.44 -8.93 13.07
N VAL A 82 19.13 -9.20 12.94
CA VAL A 82 18.09 -8.20 13.07
C VAL A 82 17.90 -7.82 14.55
N LYS A 83 18.15 -6.57 14.88
CA LYS A 83 17.96 -6.01 16.23
C LYS A 83 16.49 -5.66 16.46
N LEU A 84 15.97 -6.04 17.62
CA LEU A 84 14.61 -5.65 18.04
C LEU A 84 14.62 -4.25 18.68
N PHE A 85 13.87 -3.33 18.10
CA PHE A 85 13.55 -2.01 18.65
C PHE A 85 12.12 -2.01 19.21
N ARG A 86 12.00 -2.00 20.55
CA ARG A 86 10.70 -2.04 21.27
C ARG A 86 10.06 -0.66 21.25
N MET A 87 9.19 -0.41 20.26
CA MET A 87 8.52 0.87 20.07
C MET A 87 7.82 1.35 21.35
N GLY A 88 7.98 2.64 21.65
CA GLY A 88 7.38 3.28 22.83
C GLY A 88 8.16 3.12 24.14
N ASN A 89 9.18 2.27 24.20
CA ASN A 89 10.03 2.16 25.39
C ASN A 89 11.00 3.34 25.46
N LYS A 90 11.27 3.80 26.69
CA LYS A 90 12.20 4.90 26.95
C LYS A 90 13.59 4.58 26.39
N GLY A 91 14.14 5.51 25.61
CA GLY A 91 15.49 5.38 25.02
C GLY A 91 15.57 4.53 23.75
N VAL A 92 14.44 4.02 23.26
CA VAL A 92 14.39 3.33 21.97
C VAL A 92 14.11 4.37 20.88
N PRO A 93 15.01 4.54 19.89
CA PRO A 93 14.82 5.50 18.82
C PRO A 93 13.67 5.06 17.89
N THR A 94 12.98 6.00 17.31
CA THR A 94 12.13 5.75 16.15
C THR A 94 12.96 5.31 14.95
N TYR A 95 12.35 4.71 13.94
CA TYR A 95 13.11 4.25 12.76
C TYR A 95 13.74 5.42 11.97
N TYR A 96 13.12 6.59 11.94
CA TYR A 96 13.71 7.77 11.31
C TYR A 96 14.83 8.40 12.13
N GLU A 97 14.76 8.40 13.46
CA GLU A 97 15.90 8.79 14.32
C GLU A 97 17.10 7.83 14.12
N PHE A 98 16.82 6.52 14.04
CA PHE A 98 17.85 5.53 13.70
C PHE A 98 18.47 5.82 12.33
N ILE A 99 17.65 6.04 11.28
CA ILE A 99 18.13 6.40 9.96
C ILE A 99 19.01 7.66 10.03
N ASN A 100 18.59 8.69 10.77
CA ASN A 100 19.38 9.92 10.91
C ASN A 100 20.75 9.71 11.56
N ASN A 101 20.84 8.74 12.48
CA ASN A 101 22.10 8.44 13.17
C ASN A 101 23.08 7.63 12.30
N VAL A 102 22.56 6.79 11.37
CA VAL A 102 23.41 5.85 10.61
C VAL A 102 23.60 6.22 9.13
N VAL A 103 22.73 7.05 8.58
CA VAL A 103 22.80 7.52 7.19
C VAL A 103 23.26 8.97 7.17
N GLN A 104 24.32 9.26 6.41
CA GLN A 104 24.87 10.61 6.28
C GLN A 104 23.89 11.57 5.56
N GLU A 105 24.16 12.87 5.66
CA GLU A 105 23.43 13.87 4.88
C GLU A 105 23.52 13.56 3.38
N TYR A 106 22.43 13.81 2.68
CA TYR A 106 22.26 13.48 1.24
C TYR A 106 22.35 11.98 0.92
N GLY A 107 22.41 11.11 1.95
CA GLY A 107 22.33 9.66 1.75
C GLY A 107 20.96 9.24 1.21
N LYS A 108 20.93 8.10 0.52
CA LYS A 108 19.73 7.61 -0.18
C LYS A 108 19.03 6.53 0.62
N ILE A 109 17.72 6.70 0.78
CA ILE A 109 16.82 5.75 1.45
C ILE A 109 15.92 5.14 0.38
N GLY A 110 15.98 3.81 0.22
CA GLY A 110 15.11 3.06 -0.68
C GLY A 110 13.86 2.55 0.02
N LEU A 111 12.75 2.49 -0.69
CA LEU A 111 11.52 1.82 -0.27
C LEU A 111 10.67 1.46 -1.50
N ASP A 112 9.73 0.53 -1.32
CA ASP A 112 8.70 0.26 -2.31
C ASP A 112 7.51 1.21 -2.10
N GLY A 113 7.38 2.19 -2.98
CA GLY A 113 6.30 3.19 -2.92
C GLY A 113 4.90 2.61 -3.19
N ASN A 114 4.79 1.38 -3.69
CA ASN A 114 3.50 0.69 -3.74
C ASN A 114 3.03 0.28 -2.35
N CYS A 115 3.95 -0.11 -1.47
CA CYS A 115 3.66 -0.61 -0.13
C CYS A 115 3.83 0.45 0.96
N PHE A 116 4.03 1.72 0.60
CA PHE A 116 4.14 2.84 1.54
C PHE A 116 2.97 3.81 1.35
N SER A 117 2.22 4.12 2.42
CA SER A 117 1.18 5.16 2.32
C SER A 117 1.82 6.53 2.11
N TYR A 118 1.11 7.42 1.43
CA TYR A 118 1.58 8.80 1.29
C TYR A 118 1.72 9.51 2.65
N HIS A 119 0.85 9.19 3.60
CA HIS A 119 0.94 9.71 4.96
C HIS A 119 2.27 9.34 5.63
N GLU A 120 2.62 8.04 5.65
CA GLU A 120 3.89 7.57 6.24
C GLU A 120 5.12 8.08 5.47
N TYR A 121 5.02 8.15 4.14
CA TYR A 121 6.06 8.73 3.30
C TYR A 121 6.32 10.20 3.65
N LYS A 122 5.27 10.98 3.84
CA LYS A 122 5.36 12.37 4.27
C LYS A 122 5.98 12.50 5.66
N ASN A 123 5.55 11.65 6.60
CA ASN A 123 6.14 11.58 7.94
C ASN A 123 7.64 11.25 7.87
N LEU A 124 8.03 10.30 7.03
CA LEU A 124 9.44 9.98 6.83
C LEU A 124 10.19 11.19 6.27
N LEU A 125 9.71 11.82 5.20
CA LEU A 125 10.33 13.01 4.61
C LEU A 125 10.53 14.14 5.62
N ASP A 126 9.52 14.42 6.44
CA ASP A 126 9.55 15.53 7.42
C ASP A 126 10.56 15.25 8.55
N ASN A 127 11.00 14.00 8.76
CA ASN A 127 11.87 13.60 9.87
C ASN A 127 13.29 13.18 9.49
N ILE A 128 13.63 13.06 8.20
CA ILE A 128 14.96 12.56 7.77
C ILE A 128 15.93 13.66 7.31
N GLY A 129 15.55 14.93 7.44
CA GLY A 129 16.41 16.05 7.03
C GLY A 129 16.69 16.08 5.52
N ASN A 130 17.96 16.23 5.13
CA ASN A 130 18.38 16.39 3.73
C ASN A 130 18.59 15.06 2.99
N LYS A 131 18.14 13.93 3.51
CA LYS A 131 18.27 12.63 2.85
C LYS A 131 17.29 12.49 1.68
N VAL A 132 17.65 11.66 0.69
CA VAL A 132 16.88 11.47 -0.55
C VAL A 132 16.12 10.14 -0.48
N ILE A 133 14.81 10.17 -0.70
CA ILE A 133 14.02 8.95 -0.80
C ILE A 133 13.90 8.51 -2.26
N ILE A 134 14.17 7.24 -2.52
CA ILE A 134 13.96 6.54 -3.79
C ILE A 134 12.81 5.55 -3.55
N SER A 135 11.65 5.83 -4.14
CA SER A 135 10.39 5.14 -3.82
C SER A 135 9.84 4.23 -4.92
N ASP A 136 10.62 3.93 -5.93
CA ASP A 136 10.21 3.11 -7.09
C ASP A 136 10.89 1.74 -7.15
N ILE A 137 11.26 1.18 -5.98
CA ILE A 137 12.14 0.01 -5.91
C ILE A 137 11.55 -1.08 -5.02
N ASP A 138 11.20 -2.23 -5.59
CA ASP A 138 10.91 -3.48 -4.86
C ASP A 138 12.13 -4.41 -4.84
N TYR A 139 13.15 -4.08 -4.03
CA TYR A 139 14.34 -4.96 -3.90
C TYR A 139 14.04 -6.28 -3.21
N ILE A 140 12.99 -6.36 -2.41
CA ILE A 140 12.59 -7.63 -1.81
C ILE A 140 12.05 -8.57 -2.89
N GLY A 141 11.28 -8.06 -3.84
CA GLY A 141 10.85 -8.83 -5.00
C GLY A 141 12.01 -9.36 -5.82
N ASP A 142 13.07 -8.56 -6.00
CA ASP A 142 14.26 -8.94 -6.77
C ASP A 142 15.05 -10.12 -6.15
N ILE A 143 15.00 -10.29 -4.82
CA ILE A 143 15.73 -11.35 -4.09
C ILE A 143 14.83 -12.52 -3.64
N TRP A 144 13.53 -12.40 -3.76
CA TRP A 144 12.60 -13.43 -3.29
C TRP A 144 12.22 -14.41 -4.40
N GLU A 145 13.13 -15.31 -4.76
CA GLU A 145 12.96 -16.28 -5.86
C GLU A 145 11.65 -17.10 -5.79
N LYS A 146 11.25 -17.47 -4.58
CA LYS A 146 10.03 -18.27 -4.33
C LYS A 146 8.91 -17.41 -3.75
N ARG A 147 8.81 -16.15 -4.17
CA ARG A 147 7.72 -15.27 -3.74
C ARG A 147 6.38 -15.92 -4.10
N PRO A 148 5.42 -15.97 -3.17
CA PRO A 148 4.05 -16.42 -3.48
C PRO A 148 3.49 -15.66 -4.69
N LYS A 149 2.53 -16.27 -5.39
CA LYS A 149 1.85 -15.58 -6.49
C LYS A 149 0.97 -14.45 -5.95
N GLU A 150 0.76 -13.43 -6.77
CA GLU A 150 -0.23 -12.40 -6.48
C GLU A 150 -1.63 -13.00 -6.28
N PRO A 151 -2.43 -12.42 -5.36
CA PRO A 151 -3.78 -12.89 -5.13
C PRO A 151 -4.64 -12.81 -6.39
N ASN A 152 -5.29 -13.92 -6.72
CA ASN A 152 -6.12 -14.01 -7.93
C ASN A 152 -7.39 -14.83 -7.69
N SER A 153 -8.11 -14.53 -6.60
CA SER A 153 -9.37 -15.18 -6.27
C SER A 153 -10.50 -14.70 -7.18
N LYS A 154 -11.48 -15.57 -7.42
CA LYS A 154 -12.66 -15.18 -8.21
C LYS A 154 -13.58 -14.27 -7.42
N ALA A 155 -14.03 -13.21 -8.08
CA ALA A 155 -15.06 -12.32 -7.56
C ALA A 155 -16.43 -12.99 -7.56
N PHE A 156 -17.25 -12.66 -6.58
CA PHE A 156 -18.67 -13.00 -6.57
C PHE A 156 -19.52 -11.83 -6.11
N VAL A 157 -20.78 -11.81 -6.53
CA VAL A 157 -21.75 -10.77 -6.16
C VAL A 157 -22.34 -11.10 -4.80
N LEU A 158 -22.31 -10.14 -3.89
CA LEU A 158 -23.03 -10.22 -2.62
C LEU A 158 -24.50 -9.81 -2.83
N ASP A 159 -25.41 -10.74 -2.53
CA ASP A 159 -26.86 -10.49 -2.69
C ASP A 159 -27.30 -9.28 -1.85
N ILE A 160 -28.21 -8.49 -2.43
CA ILE A 160 -28.74 -7.25 -1.81
C ILE A 160 -29.34 -7.49 -0.43
N LYS A 161 -29.90 -8.67 -0.16
CA LYS A 161 -30.44 -9.03 1.14
C LYS A 161 -29.40 -9.04 2.27
N TYR A 162 -28.11 -9.26 1.91
CA TYR A 162 -26.97 -9.20 2.83
C TYR A 162 -26.25 -7.85 2.78
N ALA A 163 -26.21 -7.23 1.59
CA ALA A 163 -25.55 -5.95 1.39
C ALA A 163 -26.38 -4.76 1.94
N GLY A 164 -27.69 -4.92 2.05
CA GLY A 164 -28.60 -3.93 2.62
C GLY A 164 -28.87 -2.71 1.74
N GLU A 165 -27.93 -2.33 0.86
CA GLU A 165 -28.05 -1.14 0.01
C GLU A 165 -27.51 -1.41 -1.41
N THR A 166 -28.17 -0.83 -2.41
CA THR A 166 -27.76 -1.00 -3.81
C THR A 166 -26.53 -0.17 -4.16
N VAL A 167 -25.76 -0.63 -5.15
CA VAL A 167 -24.61 0.12 -5.70
C VAL A 167 -25.01 1.52 -6.15
N SER A 168 -26.16 1.64 -6.84
CA SER A 168 -26.64 2.94 -7.31
C SER A 168 -26.92 3.92 -6.16
N SER A 169 -27.53 3.45 -5.07
CA SER A 169 -27.77 4.28 -3.88
C SER A 169 -26.47 4.77 -3.27
N LYS A 170 -25.48 3.89 -3.07
CA LYS A 170 -24.16 4.22 -2.52
C LYS A 170 -23.41 5.23 -3.40
N LEU A 171 -23.38 5.00 -4.72
CA LEU A 171 -22.74 5.92 -5.66
C LEU A 171 -23.42 7.30 -5.68
N ASN A 172 -24.76 7.34 -5.56
CA ASN A 172 -25.48 8.62 -5.49
C ASN A 172 -25.13 9.41 -4.22
N LYS A 173 -24.95 8.75 -3.07
CA LYS A 173 -24.50 9.40 -1.84
C LYS A 173 -23.10 10.01 -2.01
N ILE A 174 -22.13 9.24 -2.56
CA ILE A 174 -20.79 9.72 -2.84
C ILE A 174 -20.84 10.92 -3.79
N ARG A 175 -21.57 10.84 -4.90
CA ARG A 175 -21.67 11.92 -5.88
C ARG A 175 -22.35 13.17 -5.33
N LYS A 176 -23.32 13.02 -4.44
CA LYS A 176 -23.94 14.14 -3.73
C LYS A 176 -22.90 14.86 -2.86
N GLU A 177 -22.09 14.08 -2.12
CA GLU A 177 -21.05 14.65 -1.29
C GLU A 177 -19.94 15.30 -2.13
N MET A 178 -19.47 14.66 -3.19
CA MET A 178 -18.53 15.26 -4.15
C MET A 178 -19.06 16.60 -4.68
N SER A 179 -20.35 16.66 -5.04
CA SER A 179 -20.96 17.86 -5.58
C SER A 179 -21.04 18.99 -4.54
N SER A 180 -21.35 18.68 -3.28
CA SER A 180 -21.43 19.66 -2.19
C SER A 180 -20.09 20.31 -1.88
N GLN A 181 -18.98 19.55 -2.07
CA GLN A 181 -17.60 20.00 -1.80
C GLN A 181 -16.87 20.48 -3.07
N GLY A 182 -17.51 20.44 -4.23
CA GLY A 182 -16.90 20.79 -5.51
C GLY A 182 -15.76 19.87 -5.90
N ILE A 183 -15.86 18.57 -5.58
CA ILE A 183 -14.90 17.50 -5.92
C ILE A 183 -15.27 16.92 -7.28
N ASP A 184 -14.29 16.82 -8.19
CA ASP A 184 -14.50 16.28 -9.55
C ASP A 184 -14.27 14.77 -9.58
N TYR A 185 -13.32 14.27 -8.80
CA TYR A 185 -12.95 12.85 -8.74
C TYR A 185 -12.74 12.39 -7.29
N THR A 186 -13.11 11.16 -6.99
CA THR A 186 -12.80 10.47 -5.74
C THR A 186 -12.05 9.20 -6.06
N PHE A 187 -10.84 9.05 -5.50
CA PHE A 187 -10.05 7.82 -5.54
C PHE A 187 -10.29 7.03 -4.25
N ILE A 188 -10.52 5.72 -4.38
CA ILE A 188 -10.61 4.80 -3.24
C ILE A 188 -9.60 3.69 -3.46
N GLY A 189 -8.67 3.53 -2.49
CA GLY A 189 -7.65 2.48 -2.49
C GLY A 189 -7.96 1.31 -1.57
N SER A 190 -8.89 1.46 -0.61
CA SER A 190 -9.24 0.41 0.36
C SER A 190 -10.09 -0.68 -0.29
N PRO A 191 -9.64 -1.96 -0.30
CA PRO A 191 -10.40 -3.07 -0.86
C PRO A 191 -11.74 -3.29 -0.17
N GLU A 192 -11.81 -3.05 1.15
CA GLU A 192 -13.03 -3.15 1.95
C GLU A 192 -14.09 -2.18 1.45
N ASP A 193 -13.71 -0.91 1.25
CA ASP A 193 -14.62 0.13 0.79
C ASP A 193 -15.09 -0.14 -0.64
N ILE A 194 -14.21 -0.61 -1.52
CA ILE A 194 -14.53 -0.96 -2.90
C ILE A 194 -15.51 -2.15 -2.94
N CYS A 195 -15.21 -3.19 -2.17
CA CYS A 195 -16.06 -4.38 -2.08
C CYS A 195 -17.43 -4.06 -1.47
N TYR A 196 -17.46 -3.16 -0.47
CA TYR A 196 -18.71 -2.63 0.07
C TYR A 196 -19.46 -1.81 -0.97
N LEU A 197 -18.80 -0.90 -1.66
CA LEU A 197 -19.40 0.01 -2.63
C LEU A 197 -20.09 -0.75 -3.77
N PHE A 198 -19.40 -1.74 -4.34
CA PHE A 198 -19.88 -2.47 -5.51
C PHE A 198 -20.64 -3.76 -5.19
N ASN A 199 -20.82 -4.09 -3.91
CA ASN A 199 -21.46 -5.34 -3.47
C ASN A 199 -20.83 -6.58 -4.11
N ILE A 200 -19.51 -6.61 -4.18
CA ILE A 200 -18.72 -7.76 -4.63
C ILE A 200 -17.81 -8.23 -3.51
N ARG A 201 -17.42 -9.50 -3.56
CA ARG A 201 -16.48 -10.09 -2.60
C ARG A 201 -15.54 -11.04 -3.34
N GLY A 202 -14.45 -11.38 -2.70
CA GLY A 202 -13.47 -12.40 -3.10
C GLY A 202 -12.66 -12.83 -1.91
N ASN A 203 -11.60 -13.60 -2.14
CA ASN A 203 -10.76 -14.17 -1.09
C ASN A 203 -9.27 -13.88 -1.38
N ASP A 204 -8.96 -12.67 -1.81
CA ASP A 204 -7.56 -12.27 -2.10
C ASP A 204 -6.72 -12.18 -0.82
N ILE A 205 -7.35 -11.90 0.30
CA ILE A 205 -6.73 -11.82 1.63
C ILE A 205 -7.39 -12.87 2.53
N GLU A 206 -6.58 -13.66 3.19
CA GLU A 206 -7.06 -14.72 4.11
C GLU A 206 -7.90 -14.09 5.23
N TYR A 207 -9.03 -14.69 5.56
CA TYR A 207 -10.02 -14.23 6.57
C TYR A 207 -10.66 -12.86 6.29
N ASN A 208 -10.36 -12.22 5.15
CA ASN A 208 -10.97 -10.96 4.74
C ASN A 208 -11.57 -11.11 3.33
N PRO A 209 -12.91 -11.08 3.18
CA PRO A 209 -13.56 -11.39 1.91
C PRO A 209 -13.50 -10.20 0.91
N VAL A 210 -12.31 -9.76 0.57
CA VAL A 210 -12.04 -8.61 -0.31
C VAL A 210 -11.34 -9.01 -1.60
N LEU A 211 -11.31 -8.07 -2.54
CA LEU A 211 -10.61 -8.15 -3.82
C LEU A 211 -9.60 -7.00 -3.93
N ILE A 212 -8.36 -7.33 -4.20
CA ILE A 212 -7.32 -6.35 -4.54
C ILE A 212 -7.75 -5.60 -5.80
N SER A 213 -8.06 -4.31 -5.66
CA SER A 213 -8.62 -3.46 -6.70
C SER A 213 -8.54 -1.99 -6.32
N TYR A 214 -8.65 -1.11 -7.31
CA TYR A 214 -8.81 0.33 -7.14
C TYR A 214 -10.12 0.81 -7.72
N THR A 215 -10.60 1.97 -7.29
CA THR A 215 -11.71 2.63 -7.99
C THR A 215 -11.50 4.14 -8.10
N LEU A 216 -11.95 4.67 -9.24
CA LEU A 216 -12.00 6.09 -9.52
C LEU A 216 -13.43 6.47 -9.87
N ILE A 217 -13.99 7.42 -9.11
CA ILE A 217 -15.36 7.88 -9.25
C ILE A 217 -15.34 9.33 -9.72
N SER A 218 -16.12 9.62 -10.75
CA SER A 218 -16.43 10.98 -11.16
C SER A 218 -17.94 11.22 -11.15
N LYS A 219 -18.36 12.44 -11.49
CA LYS A 219 -19.79 12.80 -11.58
C LYS A 219 -20.60 11.81 -12.40
N ASN A 220 -20.05 11.30 -13.50
CA ASN A 220 -20.77 10.49 -14.47
C ASN A 220 -20.25 9.06 -14.60
N LYS A 221 -19.04 8.75 -14.10
CA LYS A 221 -18.40 7.44 -14.24
C LYS A 221 -18.03 6.86 -12.88
N ALA A 222 -18.01 5.55 -12.82
CA ALA A 222 -17.35 4.78 -11.75
C ALA A 222 -16.60 3.64 -12.44
N ILE A 223 -15.29 3.56 -12.18
CA ILE A 223 -14.39 2.60 -12.81
C ILE A 223 -13.82 1.70 -11.73
N LEU A 224 -13.89 0.41 -11.93
CA LEU A 224 -13.25 -0.61 -11.10
C LEU A 224 -12.02 -1.13 -11.85
N TYR A 225 -10.84 -0.94 -11.26
CA TYR A 225 -9.56 -1.45 -11.76
C TYR A 225 -9.22 -2.73 -11.02
N ILE A 226 -9.27 -3.85 -11.72
CA ILE A 226 -9.10 -5.18 -11.17
C ILE A 226 -8.60 -6.12 -12.26
N SER A 227 -7.81 -7.15 -11.89
CA SER A 227 -7.42 -8.18 -12.85
C SER A 227 -8.66 -8.82 -13.49
N SER A 228 -8.72 -8.85 -14.82
CA SER A 228 -9.82 -9.47 -15.57
C SER A 228 -9.97 -10.96 -15.27
N GLU A 229 -8.89 -11.64 -14.86
CA GLU A 229 -8.92 -13.03 -14.45
C GLU A 229 -9.84 -13.29 -13.25
N LYS A 230 -10.06 -12.30 -12.39
CA LYS A 230 -10.95 -12.41 -11.22
C LYS A 230 -12.43 -12.34 -11.59
N ILE A 231 -12.76 -11.83 -12.78
CA ILE A 231 -14.12 -11.45 -13.17
C ILE A 231 -14.73 -12.51 -14.11
N ASP A 232 -15.73 -13.21 -13.64
CA ASP A 232 -16.52 -14.10 -14.49
C ASP A 232 -17.65 -13.36 -15.25
N LYS A 233 -18.38 -14.09 -16.11
CA LYS A 233 -19.49 -13.53 -16.88
C LYS A 233 -20.62 -12.98 -16.00
N THR A 234 -20.88 -13.58 -14.85
CA THR A 234 -21.93 -13.18 -13.91
C THR A 234 -21.60 -11.85 -13.27
N VAL A 235 -20.40 -11.73 -12.71
CA VAL A 235 -19.90 -10.49 -12.09
C VAL A 235 -19.80 -9.38 -13.13
N LYS A 236 -19.28 -9.67 -14.34
CA LYS A 236 -19.21 -8.71 -15.44
C LYS A 236 -20.57 -8.16 -15.81
N SER A 237 -21.56 -9.03 -15.96
CA SER A 237 -22.95 -8.61 -16.25
C SER A 237 -23.56 -7.75 -15.13
N TYR A 238 -23.30 -8.15 -13.87
CA TYR A 238 -23.75 -7.40 -12.71
C TYR A 238 -23.16 -5.99 -12.66
N LEU A 239 -21.86 -5.85 -12.82
CA LEU A 239 -21.17 -4.56 -12.81
C LEU A 239 -21.63 -3.68 -13.97
N SER A 240 -21.78 -4.24 -15.17
CA SER A 240 -22.30 -3.52 -16.35
C SER A 240 -23.74 -3.00 -16.12
N LYS A 241 -24.63 -3.81 -15.53
CA LYS A 241 -25.99 -3.38 -15.16
C LYS A 241 -26.00 -2.21 -14.17
N ASN A 242 -25.01 -2.15 -13.30
CA ASN A 242 -24.81 -1.05 -12.35
C ASN A 242 -24.00 0.12 -12.93
N LYS A 243 -23.69 0.10 -14.24
CA LYS A 243 -22.93 1.14 -14.95
C LYS A 243 -21.51 1.33 -14.39
N ILE A 244 -20.87 0.23 -13.96
CA ILE A 244 -19.47 0.20 -13.53
C ILE A 244 -18.63 -0.20 -14.73
N GLU A 245 -17.69 0.65 -15.11
CA GLU A 245 -16.67 0.36 -16.12
C GLU A 245 -15.58 -0.53 -15.50
N LEU A 246 -15.17 -1.58 -16.22
CA LEU A 246 -14.06 -2.46 -15.80
C LEU A 246 -12.82 -2.13 -16.60
N LYS A 247 -11.69 -2.02 -15.90
CA LYS A 247 -10.36 -1.87 -16.50
C LYS A 247 -9.36 -2.80 -15.80
N GLU A 248 -8.23 -3.07 -16.46
CA GLU A 248 -7.14 -3.82 -15.83
C GLU A 248 -6.53 -3.03 -14.67
N TYR A 249 -6.02 -3.75 -13.68
CA TYR A 249 -5.56 -3.17 -12.43
C TYR A 249 -4.53 -2.04 -12.64
N GLU A 250 -3.58 -2.23 -13.53
CA GLU A 250 -2.50 -1.26 -13.79
C GLU A 250 -2.96 -0.03 -14.62
N GLU A 251 -4.12 -0.08 -15.28
CA GLU A 251 -4.61 1.06 -16.06
C GLU A 251 -4.95 2.29 -15.20
N ILE A 252 -5.10 2.10 -13.88
CA ILE A 252 -5.33 3.20 -12.92
C ILE A 252 -4.27 4.29 -13.03
N TYR A 253 -3.00 3.93 -13.20
CA TYR A 253 -1.90 4.89 -13.27
C TYR A 253 -2.00 5.80 -14.50
N GLU A 254 -2.42 5.25 -15.65
CA GLU A 254 -2.63 6.02 -16.86
C GLU A 254 -3.86 6.92 -16.74
N ASP A 255 -4.98 6.38 -16.28
CA ASP A 255 -6.22 7.14 -16.11
C ASP A 255 -6.05 8.31 -15.13
N ILE A 256 -5.30 8.12 -14.04
CA ILE A 256 -4.97 9.21 -13.11
C ILE A 256 -4.18 10.32 -13.81
N ARG A 257 -3.17 9.99 -14.60
CA ARG A 257 -2.36 10.99 -15.35
C ARG A 257 -3.20 11.74 -16.39
N ASN A 258 -4.24 11.11 -16.93
CA ASN A 258 -5.14 11.69 -17.91
C ASN A 258 -6.30 12.52 -17.30
N ILE A 259 -6.45 12.60 -15.97
CA ILE A 259 -7.42 13.48 -15.34
C ILE A 259 -7.13 14.93 -15.72
N PRO A 260 -8.15 15.72 -16.14
CA PRO A 260 -7.93 17.11 -16.56
C PRO A 260 -7.20 17.95 -15.50
N ALA A 261 -6.27 18.80 -15.95
CA ALA A 261 -5.60 19.75 -15.07
C ALA A 261 -6.61 20.60 -14.30
N LYS A 262 -6.27 20.95 -13.04
CA LYS A 262 -7.13 21.71 -12.10
C LYS A 262 -8.34 20.95 -11.56
N SER A 263 -8.61 19.69 -11.97
CA SER A 263 -9.63 18.86 -11.32
C SER A 263 -9.31 18.67 -9.83
N LYS A 264 -10.31 18.86 -8.98
CA LYS A 264 -10.21 18.56 -7.56
C LYS A 264 -10.40 17.07 -7.34
N VAL A 265 -9.42 16.42 -6.75
CA VAL A 265 -9.46 15.00 -6.43
C VAL A 265 -9.48 14.82 -4.92
N TYR A 266 -10.43 14.03 -4.46
CA TYR A 266 -10.47 13.54 -3.09
C TYR A 266 -9.76 12.18 -3.00
N LEU A 267 -8.88 12.02 -2.03
CA LEU A 267 -8.23 10.78 -1.68
C LEU A 267 -7.89 10.77 -0.18
N ASP A 268 -7.78 9.57 0.40
CA ASP A 268 -7.28 9.38 1.75
C ASP A 268 -5.77 9.12 1.70
N PRO A 269 -4.92 10.00 2.26
CA PRO A 269 -3.47 9.82 2.25
C PRO A 269 -2.98 8.61 3.06
N GLN A 270 -3.77 8.10 4.01
CA GLN A 270 -3.45 6.88 4.76
C GLN A 270 -3.72 5.61 3.95
N ARG A 271 -4.67 5.67 3.00
CA ARG A 271 -5.08 4.55 2.12
C ARG A 271 -4.62 4.71 0.67
N THR A 272 -3.77 5.71 0.40
CA THR A 272 -3.20 5.96 -0.92
C THR A 272 -1.70 5.74 -0.86
N ASN A 273 -1.18 4.83 -1.66
CA ASN A 273 0.25 4.59 -1.73
C ASN A 273 0.99 5.70 -2.50
N VAL A 274 2.31 5.78 -2.30
CA VAL A 274 3.17 6.81 -2.87
C VAL A 274 3.14 6.81 -4.40
N LYS A 275 3.13 5.63 -5.04
CA LYS A 275 3.12 5.53 -6.51
C LYS A 275 1.83 6.10 -7.11
N ILE A 276 0.67 5.79 -6.51
CA ILE A 276 -0.62 6.38 -6.88
C ILE A 276 -0.60 7.90 -6.64
N TYR A 277 -0.12 8.34 -5.48
CA TYR A 277 -0.05 9.76 -5.17
C TYR A 277 0.83 10.53 -6.16
N ASN A 278 2.01 10.01 -6.47
CA ASN A 278 2.91 10.60 -7.47
C ASN A 278 2.26 10.67 -8.86
N SER A 279 1.49 9.64 -9.25
CA SER A 279 0.74 9.67 -10.51
C SER A 279 -0.29 10.81 -10.56
N PHE A 280 -0.85 11.21 -9.41
CA PHE A 280 -1.66 12.43 -9.32
C PHE A 280 -0.84 13.71 -9.42
N GLN A 281 0.40 13.73 -8.91
CA GLN A 281 1.29 14.91 -8.99
C GLN A 281 1.84 15.14 -10.39
N ASP A 282 2.10 14.08 -11.14
CA ASP A 282 2.61 14.13 -12.52
C ASP A 282 1.61 14.76 -13.51
N ARG A 283 0.35 14.93 -13.08
CA ARG A 283 -0.60 15.78 -13.82
C ARG A 283 -0.13 17.22 -13.78
N LYS A 284 0.03 17.86 -14.92
CA LYS A 284 0.39 19.28 -15.03
C LYS A 284 -0.61 20.14 -14.22
N SER A 285 -0.20 20.51 -13.01
CA SER A 285 -0.85 21.37 -11.99
C SER A 285 -2.21 20.91 -11.44
N THR A 286 -2.25 20.40 -10.19
CA THR A 286 -3.51 20.19 -9.46
C THR A 286 -3.30 20.39 -7.96
N ARG A 287 -4.26 21.05 -7.30
CA ARG A 287 -4.36 21.03 -5.84
C ARG A 287 -5.07 19.75 -5.43
N LEU A 288 -4.39 18.90 -4.66
CA LEU A 288 -4.99 17.76 -3.97
C LEU A 288 -5.64 18.29 -2.68
N ASN A 289 -6.92 17.98 -2.48
CA ASN A 289 -7.56 18.16 -1.17
C ASN A 289 -7.48 16.82 -0.45
N SER A 290 -6.62 16.73 0.55
CA SER A 290 -6.69 15.68 1.56
C SER A 290 -7.64 16.14 2.68
N SER A 291 -8.60 15.32 3.08
CA SER A 291 -9.32 15.55 4.33
C SER A 291 -8.44 15.14 5.51
N HIS A 292 -8.45 15.95 6.53
CA HIS A 292 -7.95 15.59 7.87
C HIS A 292 -9.02 14.78 8.59
#